data_14fbcbfb49a434815af4b588c8e4d5fb
#
_entry.id   14fbcbfb49a434815af4b588c8e4d5fb
#
_cell.length_a   1.000
_cell.length_b   1.000
_cell.length_c   1.000
_cell.angle_alpha   90.00
_cell.angle_beta   90.00
_cell.angle_gamma   90.00
#
_symmetry.space_group_name_H-M   'P 1'
#
loop_
_entity.id
_entity.type
_entity.pdbx_description
1 polymer ?
#
loop_
_entity_poly.entity_id
_entity_poly.type
_entity_poly.pdbx_seq_one_letter_code
_entity_poly.pdbx_strand_id
1 'polypeptide(L)'
;MFRKVLAASVAALLVSVTLSVAPASAAVKNGTPCSKSGATTKSGGSTFRCVKYALVKNAKLTWRTTDCITTVNAYLKTNSSVAAARAETAKTVAALDAAIANLQESVTVLTPIVAADVKIETDRIAAIKVKLDAMKADTANLTKNAKNIKDYETAISWREITVRRLNSQITAYSSKIKKLQNEKGAANNNLTLIESSASTALSTARTICG
;
A
#
# COMPACT_ATOMS: atom_id res chain seq x y z
N MET A 1 -29.95 113.18 -9.40
CA MET A 1 -30.44 111.92 -8.76
C MET A 1 -30.08 110.74 -9.57
N PHE A 2 -29.00 110.07 -9.23
CA PHE A 2 -28.46 108.93 -10.06
C PHE A 2 -28.59 107.61 -9.34
N ARG A 3 -29.31 106.74 -9.95
CA ARG A 3 -29.37 105.34 -9.49
C ARG A 3 -28.33 104.54 -10.22
N LYS A 4 -27.39 104.08 -9.44
CA LYS A 4 -26.37 103.11 -9.91
C LYS A 4 -26.95 101.71 -9.85
N VAL A 5 -27.03 101.03 -11.00
CA VAL A 5 -27.41 99.60 -11.11
C VAL A 5 -26.07 98.81 -11.03
N LEU A 6 -25.96 98.04 -9.98
CA LEU A 6 -24.89 97.06 -9.85
C LEU A 6 -25.29 95.77 -10.52
N ALA A 7 -24.58 95.40 -11.57
CA ALA A 7 -24.65 94.06 -12.19
C ALA A 7 -23.84 93.08 -11.46
N ALA A 8 -24.47 92.09 -10.81
CA ALA A 8 -23.79 90.99 -10.15
C ALA A 8 -23.61 89.84 -11.19
N SER A 9 -22.35 89.59 -11.56
CA SER A 9 -21.98 88.47 -12.41
C SER A 9 -21.84 87.17 -11.56
N VAL A 10 -22.79 86.26 -11.75
CA VAL A 10 -22.75 84.93 -11.16
C VAL A 10 -21.82 84.05 -12.03
N ALA A 11 -20.60 83.80 -11.57
CA ALA A 11 -19.70 82.82 -12.15
C ALA A 11 -20.14 81.41 -11.69
N ALA A 12 -20.76 80.63 -12.59
CA ALA A 12 -21.08 79.25 -12.39
C ALA A 12 -19.81 78.42 -12.52
N LEU A 13 -19.25 78.01 -11.38
CA LEU A 13 -18.20 76.99 -11.31
C LEU A 13 -18.80 75.62 -11.65
N LEU A 14 -18.60 75.13 -12.88
CA LEU A 14 -18.85 73.75 -13.29
C LEU A 14 -17.71 72.88 -12.70
N VAL A 15 -17.98 72.32 -11.52
CA VAL A 15 -17.15 71.21 -10.98
C VAL A 15 -17.44 69.96 -11.81
N SER A 16 -16.61 69.72 -12.81
CA SER A 16 -16.54 68.45 -13.54
C SER A 16 -16.03 67.37 -12.59
N VAL A 17 -16.93 66.67 -11.92
CA VAL A 17 -16.60 65.42 -11.22
C VAL A 17 -16.29 64.38 -12.29
N THR A 18 -15.00 64.23 -12.61
CA THR A 18 -14.51 63.05 -13.36
C THR A 18 -14.67 61.87 -12.44
N LEU A 19 -15.76 61.12 -12.59
CA LEU A 19 -15.90 59.75 -12.10
C LEU A 19 -14.81 58.96 -12.77
N SER A 20 -13.63 58.84 -12.12
CA SER A 20 -12.64 57.84 -12.47
C SER A 20 -13.25 56.49 -12.16
N VAL A 21 -13.92 55.90 -13.17
CA VAL A 21 -14.27 54.48 -13.18
C VAL A 21 -12.94 53.73 -13.11
N ALA A 22 -12.53 53.38 -11.87
CA ALA A 22 -11.41 52.46 -11.70
C ALA A 22 -11.75 51.24 -12.55
N PRO A 23 -10.85 50.81 -13.46
CA PRO A 23 -11.09 49.58 -14.22
C PRO A 23 -11.42 48.48 -13.23
N ALA A 24 -12.59 47.87 -13.37
CA ALA A 24 -12.98 46.74 -12.55
C ALA A 24 -11.81 45.73 -12.63
N SER A 25 -11.03 45.63 -11.56
CA SER A 25 -9.94 44.68 -11.51
C SER A 25 -10.53 43.32 -11.80
N ALA A 26 -10.21 42.76 -12.99
CA ALA A 26 -10.67 41.45 -13.39
C ALA A 26 -10.36 40.50 -12.22
N ALA A 27 -11.39 39.79 -11.73
CA ALA A 27 -11.26 38.92 -10.59
C ALA A 27 -10.11 37.92 -10.82
N VAL A 28 -9.14 37.92 -9.96
CA VAL A 28 -8.00 37.00 -10.05
C VAL A 28 -8.51 35.59 -9.90
N LYS A 29 -8.12 34.71 -10.84
CA LYS A 29 -8.46 33.29 -10.87
C LYS A 29 -7.19 32.45 -10.93
N ASN A 30 -7.28 31.17 -10.63
CA ASN A 30 -6.19 30.22 -10.87
C ASN A 30 -5.75 30.28 -12.34
N GLY A 31 -4.45 30.39 -12.59
CA GLY A 31 -3.88 30.47 -13.94
C GLY A 31 -3.75 31.88 -14.52
N THR A 32 -4.34 32.93 -13.91
CA THR A 32 -4.15 34.30 -14.37
C THR A 32 -2.65 34.69 -14.29
N PRO A 33 -2.04 35.27 -15.34
CA PRO A 33 -0.65 35.67 -15.34
C PRO A 33 -0.33 36.68 -14.21
N CYS A 34 0.87 36.59 -13.66
CA CYS A 34 1.40 37.56 -12.70
C CYS A 34 2.87 37.84 -12.96
N SER A 35 3.39 38.96 -12.44
CA SER A 35 4.75 39.42 -12.75
C SER A 35 5.75 39.21 -11.60
N LYS A 36 5.30 39.26 -10.35
CA LYS A 36 6.17 39.22 -9.16
C LYS A 36 6.01 37.90 -8.41
N SER A 37 7.02 37.04 -8.46
CA SER A 37 7.04 35.78 -7.72
C SER A 37 6.86 36.01 -6.22
N GLY A 38 6.00 35.19 -5.58
CA GLY A 38 5.73 35.28 -4.14
C GLY A 38 4.73 36.37 -3.74
N ALA A 39 4.34 37.27 -4.66
CA ALA A 39 3.30 38.26 -4.35
C ALA A 39 1.99 37.56 -3.97
N THR A 40 1.22 38.21 -3.07
CA THR A 40 -0.06 37.71 -2.61
C THR A 40 -1.16 38.70 -2.90
N THR A 41 -2.36 38.21 -3.16
CA THR A 41 -3.58 39.03 -3.34
C THR A 41 -4.81 38.26 -2.85
N LYS A 42 -5.88 38.98 -2.56
CA LYS A 42 -7.19 38.40 -2.21
C LYS A 42 -8.20 38.70 -3.32
N SER A 43 -8.97 37.73 -3.72
CA SER A 43 -10.03 37.86 -4.70
C SER A 43 -11.11 36.81 -4.43
N GLY A 44 -12.38 37.21 -4.44
CA GLY A 44 -13.53 36.30 -4.25
C GLY A 44 -13.46 35.48 -2.96
N GLY A 45 -12.94 36.05 -1.85
CA GLY A 45 -12.79 35.35 -0.57
C GLY A 45 -11.58 34.41 -0.49
N SER A 46 -10.86 34.17 -1.59
CA SER A 46 -9.67 33.32 -1.63
C SER A 46 -8.36 34.13 -1.61
N THR A 47 -7.32 33.58 -1.02
CA THR A 47 -5.97 34.14 -1.06
C THR A 47 -5.19 33.47 -2.21
N PHE A 48 -4.62 34.30 -3.08
CA PHE A 48 -3.80 33.86 -4.21
C PHE A 48 -2.33 34.23 -3.97
N ARG A 49 -1.43 33.39 -4.47
CA ARG A 49 0.00 33.65 -4.52
C ARG A 49 0.53 33.49 -5.94
N CYS A 50 1.41 34.42 -6.36
CA CYS A 50 2.04 34.37 -7.68
C CYS A 50 3.18 33.36 -7.65
N VAL A 51 3.01 32.22 -8.32
CA VAL A 51 3.97 31.10 -8.35
C VAL A 51 4.05 30.46 -9.74
N LYS A 52 5.13 29.71 -9.99
CA LYS A 52 5.19 28.79 -11.11
C LYS A 52 4.38 27.54 -10.76
N TYR A 53 3.49 27.12 -11.66
CA TYR A 53 2.67 25.93 -11.45
C TYR A 53 3.50 24.65 -11.56
N ALA A 54 3.80 24.00 -10.45
CA ALA A 54 4.78 22.92 -10.36
C ALA A 54 4.42 21.64 -11.14
N LEU A 55 3.16 21.47 -11.56
CA LEU A 55 2.74 20.34 -12.41
C LEU A 55 3.00 20.56 -13.90
N VAL A 56 3.46 21.75 -14.30
CA VAL A 56 3.76 22.09 -15.69
C VAL A 56 5.24 22.41 -15.81
N LYS A 57 5.94 21.69 -16.68
CA LYS A 57 7.36 21.95 -16.98
C LYS A 57 7.50 23.35 -17.61
N ASN A 58 8.45 24.14 -17.15
CA ASN A 58 8.71 25.51 -17.62
C ASN A 58 7.51 26.47 -17.47
N ALA A 59 6.66 26.24 -16.46
CA ALA A 59 5.51 27.09 -16.21
C ALA A 59 5.90 28.57 -16.03
N LYS A 60 5.09 29.47 -16.61
CA LYS A 60 5.13 30.90 -16.34
C LYS A 60 4.54 31.20 -14.96
N LEU A 61 4.83 32.39 -14.44
CA LEU A 61 4.26 32.86 -13.19
C LEU A 61 2.75 33.07 -13.37
N THR A 62 1.96 32.47 -12.49
CA THR A 62 0.49 32.58 -12.46
C THR A 62 0.00 32.68 -11.02
N TRP A 63 -1.11 33.37 -10.86
CA TRP A 63 -1.84 33.36 -9.59
C TRP A 63 -2.42 31.98 -9.31
N ARG A 64 -2.15 31.47 -8.11
CA ARG A 64 -2.71 30.20 -7.63
C ARG A 64 -3.26 30.40 -6.21
N THR A 65 -4.41 29.80 -5.92
CA THR A 65 -4.95 29.79 -4.55
C THR A 65 -4.00 29.07 -3.60
N THR A 66 -4.04 29.42 -2.33
CA THR A 66 -3.27 28.72 -1.29
C THR A 66 -3.59 27.23 -1.29
N ASP A 67 -4.87 26.87 -1.46
CA ASP A 67 -5.33 25.48 -1.49
C ASP A 67 -4.74 24.72 -2.70
N CYS A 68 -4.72 25.35 -3.88
CA CYS A 68 -4.04 24.77 -5.04
C CYS A 68 -2.57 24.48 -4.77
N ILE A 69 -1.83 25.44 -4.19
CA ILE A 69 -0.41 25.28 -3.87
C ILE A 69 -0.20 24.15 -2.87
N THR A 70 -1.00 24.11 -1.81
CA THR A 70 -0.91 23.09 -0.75
C THR A 70 -1.17 21.69 -1.32
N THR A 71 -2.21 21.56 -2.14
CA THR A 71 -2.59 20.27 -2.74
C THR A 71 -1.54 19.78 -3.74
N VAL A 72 -0.98 20.68 -4.56
CA VAL A 72 0.13 20.34 -5.47
C VAL A 72 1.37 19.89 -4.69
N ASN A 73 1.74 20.58 -3.62
CA ASN A 73 2.88 20.19 -2.79
C ASN A 73 2.66 18.83 -2.12
N ALA A 74 1.44 18.55 -1.65
CA ALA A 74 1.07 17.25 -1.11
C ALA A 74 1.24 16.14 -2.16
N TYR A 75 0.74 16.36 -3.39
CA TYR A 75 0.96 15.44 -4.50
C TYR A 75 2.45 15.20 -4.78
N LEU A 76 3.25 16.28 -4.92
CA LEU A 76 4.68 16.16 -5.22
C LEU A 76 5.43 15.37 -4.14
N LYS A 77 5.09 15.59 -2.88
CA LYS A 77 5.64 14.83 -1.74
C LYS A 77 5.27 13.35 -1.85
N THR A 78 3.99 13.02 -2.06
CA THR A 78 3.54 11.63 -2.21
C THR A 78 4.17 10.98 -3.43
N ASN A 79 4.18 11.65 -4.57
CA ASN A 79 4.73 11.12 -5.82
C ASN A 79 6.24 10.89 -5.74
N SER A 80 6.99 11.70 -4.98
CA SER A 80 8.43 11.49 -4.79
C SER A 80 8.75 10.19 -4.05
N SER A 81 7.84 9.68 -3.21
CA SER A 81 8.01 8.42 -2.50
C SER A 81 7.68 7.17 -3.34
N VAL A 82 6.93 7.31 -4.45
CA VAL A 82 6.51 6.17 -5.29
C VAL A 82 7.69 5.43 -5.88
N ALA A 83 8.69 6.15 -6.41
CA ALA A 83 9.88 5.53 -7.02
C ALA A 83 10.67 4.69 -6.00
N ALA A 84 10.88 5.23 -4.80
CA ALA A 84 11.55 4.52 -3.72
C ALA A 84 10.73 3.29 -3.26
N ALA A 85 9.42 3.45 -3.12
CA ALA A 85 8.52 2.35 -2.75
C ALA A 85 8.54 1.22 -3.81
N ARG A 86 8.55 1.55 -5.10
CA ARG A 86 8.69 0.56 -6.18
C ARG A 86 9.99 -0.21 -6.09
N ALA A 87 11.10 0.48 -5.91
CA ALA A 87 12.43 -0.15 -5.82
C ALA A 87 12.51 -1.09 -4.59
N GLU A 88 12.02 -0.66 -3.44
CA GLU A 88 12.03 -1.47 -2.23
C GLU A 88 11.08 -2.67 -2.32
N THR A 89 9.87 -2.47 -2.89
CA THR A 89 8.93 -3.58 -3.12
C THR A 89 9.53 -4.60 -4.10
N ALA A 90 10.14 -4.16 -5.20
CA ALA A 90 10.77 -5.07 -6.15
C ALA A 90 11.88 -5.90 -5.50
N LYS A 91 12.73 -5.28 -4.67
CA LYS A 91 13.77 -5.97 -3.89
C LYS A 91 13.18 -6.98 -2.90
N THR A 92 12.15 -6.59 -2.15
CA THR A 92 11.45 -7.46 -1.21
C THR A 92 10.82 -8.66 -1.92
N VAL A 93 10.10 -8.42 -3.02
CA VAL A 93 9.48 -9.48 -3.83
C VAL A 93 10.52 -10.45 -4.37
N ALA A 94 11.63 -9.96 -4.90
CA ALA A 94 12.72 -10.82 -5.41
C ALA A 94 13.32 -11.71 -4.30
N ALA A 95 13.52 -11.17 -3.10
CA ALA A 95 14.02 -11.94 -1.97
C ALA A 95 13.02 -13.02 -1.51
N LEU A 96 11.72 -12.68 -1.49
CA LEU A 96 10.65 -13.63 -1.15
C LEU A 96 10.53 -14.74 -2.22
N ASP A 97 10.64 -14.39 -3.51
CA ASP A 97 10.61 -15.38 -4.60
C ASP A 97 11.79 -16.35 -4.51
N ALA A 98 12.99 -15.88 -4.22
CA ALA A 98 14.15 -16.74 -4.01
C ALA A 98 13.94 -17.68 -2.80
N ALA A 99 13.40 -17.16 -1.68
CA ALA A 99 13.11 -17.98 -0.50
C ALA A 99 12.03 -19.03 -0.77
N ILE A 100 10.99 -18.69 -1.52
CA ILE A 100 9.92 -19.61 -1.96
C ILE A 100 10.52 -20.72 -2.84
N ALA A 101 11.34 -20.35 -3.83
CA ALA A 101 11.97 -21.32 -4.74
C ALA A 101 12.85 -22.34 -3.98
N ASN A 102 13.68 -21.88 -3.04
CA ASN A 102 14.50 -22.77 -2.21
C ASN A 102 13.67 -23.73 -1.35
N LEU A 103 12.53 -23.27 -0.81
CA LEU A 103 11.64 -24.13 -0.04
C LEU A 103 10.91 -25.14 -0.94
N GLN A 104 10.51 -24.73 -2.16
CA GLN A 104 9.89 -25.63 -3.14
C GLN A 104 10.85 -26.73 -3.59
N GLU A 105 12.12 -26.39 -3.83
CA GLU A 105 13.15 -27.36 -4.12
C GLU A 105 13.30 -28.36 -2.97
N SER A 106 13.36 -27.86 -1.71
CA SER A 106 13.42 -28.73 -0.52
C SER A 106 12.22 -29.66 -0.45
N VAL A 107 11.00 -29.18 -0.73
CA VAL A 107 9.79 -30.03 -0.78
C VAL A 107 9.91 -31.10 -1.87
N THR A 108 10.39 -30.73 -3.05
CA THR A 108 10.54 -31.66 -4.17
C THR A 108 11.50 -32.80 -3.83
N VAL A 109 12.63 -32.49 -3.18
CA VAL A 109 13.62 -33.48 -2.77
C VAL A 109 13.13 -34.34 -1.61
N LEU A 110 12.50 -33.73 -0.59
CA LEU A 110 12.09 -34.45 0.62
C LEU A 110 10.84 -35.30 0.44
N THR A 111 9.93 -34.91 -0.44
CA THR A 111 8.64 -35.63 -0.61
C THR A 111 8.82 -37.13 -0.92
N PRO A 112 9.64 -37.56 -1.88
CA PRO A 112 9.83 -38.99 -2.16
C PRO A 112 10.55 -39.73 -1.01
N ILE A 113 11.47 -39.07 -0.32
CA ILE A 113 12.20 -39.64 0.83
C ILE A 113 11.23 -39.90 1.98
N VAL A 114 10.43 -38.88 2.33
CA VAL A 114 9.41 -38.99 3.39
C VAL A 114 8.38 -40.06 3.04
N ALA A 115 7.94 -40.14 1.78
CA ALA A 115 7.00 -41.15 1.34
C ALA A 115 7.55 -42.57 1.49
N ALA A 116 8.82 -42.79 1.15
CA ALA A 116 9.49 -44.07 1.33
C ALA A 116 9.60 -44.46 2.81
N ASP A 117 10.02 -43.50 3.69
CA ASP A 117 10.13 -43.73 5.12
C ASP A 117 8.78 -44.01 5.77
N VAL A 118 7.74 -43.27 5.40
CA VAL A 118 6.36 -43.50 5.85
C VAL A 118 5.89 -44.91 5.43
N LYS A 119 6.17 -45.32 4.22
CA LYS A 119 5.83 -46.67 3.74
C LYS A 119 6.53 -47.74 4.60
N ILE A 120 7.83 -47.61 4.85
CA ILE A 120 8.60 -48.54 5.68
C ILE A 120 7.98 -48.64 7.09
N GLU A 121 7.68 -47.53 7.73
CA GLU A 121 7.09 -47.54 9.07
C GLU A 121 5.66 -48.13 9.06
N THR A 122 4.87 -47.84 8.05
CA THR A 122 3.53 -48.39 7.88
C THR A 122 3.57 -49.92 7.71
N ASP A 123 4.48 -50.44 6.87
CA ASP A 123 4.65 -51.88 6.67
C ASP A 123 5.12 -52.57 7.99
N ARG A 124 6.00 -51.94 8.76
CA ARG A 124 6.41 -52.43 10.09
C ARG A 124 5.23 -52.46 11.08
N ILE A 125 4.40 -51.41 11.10
CA ILE A 125 3.17 -51.38 11.93
C ILE A 125 2.26 -52.55 11.55
N ALA A 126 2.02 -52.78 10.26
CA ALA A 126 1.18 -53.88 9.79
C ALA A 126 1.74 -55.25 10.23
N ALA A 127 3.04 -55.49 10.09
CA ALA A 127 3.67 -56.73 10.52
C ALA A 127 3.59 -56.93 12.07
N ILE A 128 3.70 -55.87 12.87
CA ILE A 128 3.55 -55.96 14.33
C ILE A 128 2.07 -56.23 14.68
N LYS A 129 1.10 -55.61 14.00
CA LYS A 129 -0.32 -55.83 14.24
C LYS A 129 -0.71 -57.28 14.02
N VAL A 130 -0.24 -57.95 12.94
CA VAL A 130 -0.50 -59.37 12.72
C VAL A 130 -0.01 -60.22 13.90
N LYS A 131 1.18 -59.98 14.46
CA LYS A 131 1.68 -60.68 15.65
C LYS A 131 0.90 -60.38 16.89
N LEU A 132 0.49 -59.15 17.11
CA LEU A 132 -0.32 -58.70 18.24
C LEU A 132 -1.67 -59.37 18.22
N ASP A 133 -2.33 -59.40 17.05
CA ASP A 133 -3.63 -60.01 16.89
C ASP A 133 -3.59 -61.54 17.14
N ALA A 134 -2.55 -62.22 16.68
CA ALA A 134 -2.32 -63.64 16.96
C ALA A 134 -2.15 -63.91 18.47
N MET A 135 -1.39 -63.05 19.18
CA MET A 135 -1.20 -63.19 20.64
C MET A 135 -2.50 -62.91 21.41
N LYS A 136 -3.32 -61.98 20.95
CA LYS A 136 -4.62 -61.67 21.57
C LYS A 136 -5.66 -62.76 21.34
N ALA A 137 -5.57 -63.44 20.22
CA ALA A 137 -6.45 -64.56 19.87
C ALA A 137 -6.11 -65.88 20.65
N ASP A 138 -4.88 -66.02 21.12
CA ASP A 138 -4.44 -67.15 21.94
C ASP A 138 -4.91 -66.96 23.41
N THR A 139 -6.17 -67.26 23.65
CA THR A 139 -6.81 -67.07 24.96
C THR A 139 -6.20 -67.93 26.06
N ALA A 140 -5.66 -69.11 25.69
CA ALA A 140 -4.99 -70.01 26.65
C ALA A 140 -3.71 -69.45 27.24
N ASN A 141 -3.03 -68.56 26.50
CA ASN A 141 -1.72 -68.00 26.92
C ASN A 141 -1.77 -66.46 27.15
N LEU A 142 -2.94 -65.84 27.27
CA LEU A 142 -3.07 -64.39 27.44
C LEU A 142 -2.25 -63.82 28.59
N THR A 143 -2.23 -64.46 29.76
CA THR A 143 -1.43 -64.03 30.90
C THR A 143 0.06 -64.12 30.63
N LYS A 144 0.50 -65.18 29.97
CA LYS A 144 1.92 -65.38 29.55
C LYS A 144 2.31 -64.34 28.50
N ASN A 145 1.39 -63.97 27.60
CA ASN A 145 1.63 -63.04 26.50
C ASN A 145 1.44 -61.58 26.91
N ALA A 146 0.90 -61.27 28.10
CA ALA A 146 0.49 -59.92 28.49
C ALA A 146 1.59 -58.88 28.34
N LYS A 147 2.82 -59.20 28.73
CA LYS A 147 4.00 -58.31 28.56
C LYS A 147 4.28 -58.03 27.09
N ASN A 148 4.33 -59.06 26.24
CA ASN A 148 4.61 -58.93 24.83
C ASN A 148 3.50 -58.16 24.10
N ILE A 149 2.25 -58.36 24.45
CA ILE A 149 1.12 -57.60 23.94
C ILE A 149 1.33 -56.09 24.22
N LYS A 150 1.62 -55.71 25.48
CA LYS A 150 1.91 -54.34 25.86
C LYS A 150 3.10 -53.75 25.12
N ASP A 151 4.17 -54.53 24.97
CA ASP A 151 5.39 -54.10 24.26
C ASP A 151 5.09 -53.84 22.78
N TYR A 152 4.29 -54.69 22.10
CA TYR A 152 3.87 -54.50 20.72
C TYR A 152 2.93 -53.30 20.55
N GLU A 153 1.97 -53.08 21.45
CA GLU A 153 1.08 -51.91 21.47
C GLU A 153 1.92 -50.61 21.59
N THR A 154 2.89 -50.62 22.49
CA THR A 154 3.83 -49.51 22.67
C THR A 154 4.64 -49.26 21.39
N ALA A 155 5.18 -50.32 20.77
CA ALA A 155 5.94 -50.22 19.53
C ALA A 155 5.12 -49.64 18.37
N ILE A 156 3.86 -50.05 18.23
CA ILE A 156 2.93 -49.48 17.25
C ILE A 156 2.75 -47.97 17.48
N SER A 157 2.43 -47.58 18.72
CA SER A 157 2.22 -46.17 19.08
C SER A 157 3.43 -45.30 18.74
N TRP A 158 4.66 -45.74 19.05
CA TRP A 158 5.90 -45.01 18.70
C TRP A 158 6.08 -44.86 17.20
N ARG A 159 5.79 -45.90 16.42
CA ARG A 159 5.89 -45.85 14.95
C ARG A 159 4.83 -44.92 14.33
N GLU A 160 3.62 -44.94 14.85
CA GLU A 160 2.56 -44.02 14.42
C GLU A 160 2.93 -42.55 14.70
N ILE A 161 3.57 -42.27 15.84
CA ILE A 161 4.15 -40.95 16.13
C ILE A 161 5.21 -40.59 15.10
N THR A 162 6.08 -41.54 14.74
CA THR A 162 7.12 -41.32 13.72
C THR A 162 6.51 -40.98 12.38
N VAL A 163 5.49 -41.72 11.91
CA VAL A 163 4.76 -41.44 10.66
C VAL A 163 4.16 -40.05 10.68
N ARG A 164 3.49 -39.65 11.78
CA ARG A 164 2.93 -38.29 11.91
C ARG A 164 4.03 -37.23 11.83
N ARG A 165 5.19 -37.46 12.47
CA ARG A 165 6.32 -36.51 12.46
C ARG A 165 6.93 -36.36 11.06
N LEU A 166 7.07 -37.45 10.32
CA LEU A 166 7.53 -37.44 8.93
C LEU A 166 6.60 -36.62 8.04
N ASN A 167 5.30 -36.89 8.09
CA ASN A 167 4.29 -36.14 7.33
C ASN A 167 4.24 -34.62 7.71
N SER A 168 4.47 -34.31 9.00
CA SER A 168 4.45 -32.91 9.46
C SER A 168 5.60 -32.09 8.89
N GLN A 169 6.73 -32.69 8.50
CA GLN A 169 7.84 -31.97 7.88
C GLN A 169 7.41 -31.32 6.56
N ILE A 170 6.79 -32.07 5.66
CA ILE A 170 6.31 -31.53 4.36
C ILE A 170 5.24 -30.46 4.58
N THR A 171 4.32 -30.70 5.53
CA THR A 171 3.29 -29.70 5.88
C THR A 171 3.90 -28.40 6.41
N ALA A 172 4.98 -28.47 7.19
CA ALA A 172 5.67 -27.29 7.70
C ALA A 172 6.29 -26.45 6.58
N TYR A 173 6.94 -27.10 5.59
CA TYR A 173 7.47 -26.38 4.42
C TYR A 173 6.35 -25.74 3.59
N SER A 174 5.27 -26.47 3.32
CA SER A 174 4.12 -25.95 2.58
C SER A 174 3.48 -24.74 3.28
N SER A 175 3.35 -24.80 4.60
CA SER A 175 2.85 -23.68 5.42
C SER A 175 3.75 -22.47 5.36
N LYS A 176 5.08 -22.68 5.38
CA LYS A 176 6.07 -21.59 5.26
C LYS A 176 6.03 -20.94 3.87
N ILE A 177 5.91 -21.73 2.81
CA ILE A 177 5.74 -21.23 1.44
C ILE A 177 4.50 -20.33 1.36
N LYS A 178 3.35 -20.81 1.86
CA LYS A 178 2.10 -20.04 1.88
C LYS A 178 2.24 -18.72 2.64
N LYS A 179 2.96 -18.73 3.77
CA LYS A 179 3.23 -17.49 4.52
C LYS A 179 4.03 -16.50 3.70
N LEU A 180 5.12 -16.91 3.04
CA LEU A 180 5.93 -16.05 2.18
C LEU A 180 5.15 -15.53 0.97
N GLN A 181 4.26 -16.32 0.38
CA GLN A 181 3.36 -15.89 -0.68
C GLN A 181 2.40 -14.79 -0.21
N ASN A 182 1.86 -14.91 1.01
CA ASN A 182 1.02 -13.87 1.60
C ASN A 182 1.80 -12.59 1.87
N GLU A 183 3.04 -12.68 2.37
CA GLU A 183 3.93 -11.53 2.58
C GLU A 183 4.24 -10.81 1.23
N LYS A 184 4.49 -11.58 0.17
CA LYS A 184 4.65 -11.04 -1.19
C LYS A 184 3.39 -10.30 -1.67
N GLY A 185 2.21 -10.89 -1.45
CA GLY A 185 0.93 -10.25 -1.74
C GLY A 185 0.75 -8.93 -0.98
N ALA A 186 1.07 -8.92 0.31
CA ALA A 186 0.99 -7.72 1.14
C ALA A 186 1.94 -6.60 0.66
N ALA A 187 3.19 -6.95 0.27
CA ALA A 187 4.13 -5.98 -0.27
C ALA A 187 3.61 -5.32 -1.56
N ASN A 188 3.05 -6.10 -2.48
CA ASN A 188 2.45 -5.59 -3.72
C ASN A 188 1.22 -4.71 -3.44
N ASN A 189 0.35 -5.12 -2.52
CA ASN A 189 -0.84 -4.34 -2.14
C ASN A 189 -0.45 -2.99 -1.53
N ASN A 190 0.58 -2.95 -0.68
CA ASN A 190 1.09 -1.71 -0.12
C ASN A 190 1.61 -0.75 -1.21
N LEU A 191 2.32 -1.26 -2.21
CA LEU A 191 2.76 -0.45 -3.36
C LEU A 191 1.56 0.11 -4.12
N THR A 192 0.55 -0.72 -4.41
CA THR A 192 -0.68 -0.29 -5.09
C THR A 192 -1.39 0.84 -4.32
N LEU A 193 -1.44 0.77 -2.98
CA LEU A 193 -2.01 1.82 -2.15
C LEU A 193 -1.23 3.14 -2.25
N ILE A 194 0.11 3.08 -2.25
CA ILE A 194 0.96 4.27 -2.40
C ILE A 194 0.75 4.90 -3.78
N GLU A 195 0.70 4.11 -4.84
CA GLU A 195 0.46 4.57 -6.21
C GLU A 195 -0.94 5.18 -6.39
N SER A 196 -1.96 4.53 -5.82
CA SER A 196 -3.33 5.02 -5.81
C SER A 196 -3.45 6.35 -5.05
N SER A 197 -2.77 6.47 -3.91
CA SER A 197 -2.73 7.72 -3.14
C SER A 197 -2.09 8.86 -3.93
N ALA A 198 -1.01 8.60 -4.67
CA ALA A 198 -0.38 9.59 -5.52
C ALA A 198 -1.30 9.99 -6.70
N SER A 199 -1.97 9.03 -7.32
CA SER A 199 -2.93 9.29 -8.40
C SER A 199 -4.12 10.13 -7.91
N THR A 200 -4.68 9.81 -6.75
CA THR A 200 -5.78 10.56 -6.12
C THR A 200 -5.34 11.98 -5.78
N ALA A 201 -4.14 12.15 -5.20
CA ALA A 201 -3.59 13.46 -4.90
C ALA A 201 -3.39 14.31 -6.16
N LEU A 202 -2.96 13.70 -7.28
CA LEU A 202 -2.86 14.40 -8.58
C LEU A 202 -4.22 14.83 -9.11
N SER A 203 -5.21 13.96 -9.06
CA SER A 203 -6.59 14.26 -9.48
C SER A 203 -7.16 15.42 -8.67
N THR A 204 -7.02 15.38 -7.34
CA THR A 204 -7.45 16.45 -6.44
C THR A 204 -6.74 17.77 -6.75
N ALA A 205 -5.41 17.74 -6.98
CA ALA A 205 -4.65 18.92 -7.33
C ALA A 205 -5.13 19.53 -8.66
N ARG A 206 -5.44 18.71 -9.65
CA ARG A 206 -5.98 19.18 -10.93
C ARG A 206 -7.38 19.81 -10.78
N THR A 207 -8.25 19.22 -9.98
CA THR A 207 -9.60 19.75 -9.72
C THR A 207 -9.55 21.10 -8.99
N ILE A 208 -8.71 21.23 -7.97
CA ILE A 208 -8.61 22.47 -7.16
C ILE A 208 -7.90 23.58 -7.93
N CYS A 209 -6.94 23.24 -8.78
CA CYS A 209 -6.17 24.23 -9.51
C CYS A 209 -6.80 24.72 -10.82
N GLY A 210 -7.80 24.04 -11.32
CA GLY A 210 -8.59 24.43 -12.53
C GLY A 210 -7.85 24.13 -13.80
#